data_1845aaf5097346ca62da95f992f5ce6c
#
_entry.id   1845aaf5097346ca62da95f992f5ce6c
#
_cell.length_a   1.000
_cell.length_b   1.000
_cell.length_c   1.000
_cell.angle_alpha   90.00
_cell.angle_beta   90.00
_cell.angle_gamma   90.00
#
_symmetry.space_group_name_H-M   'P 1'
#
loop_
_entity.id
_entity.type
_entity.pdbx_description
1 polymer ?
#
loop_
_entity_poly.entity_id
_entity_poly.type
_entity_poly.pdbx_seq_one_letter_code
_entity_poly.pdbx_strand_id
1 'polypeptide(L)'
;GVQTCALPICAVSGFHSLVSSGTSSKTVTNEKDMLKVGYGAMVLESLLAVIALCVAGASAAADGTPADGTPFQVFSRGVASFFVGFGLDQHFASVFMTMCVSALALTSLDAVARIGRMSFQELFSVDDMEHAEGWRKLLCNVYFSTFLTLAFGFLLTKIGYANIWPLFGSANQLLSALVLATLCVFLKVTGRSNKMIFPPLVIMLCVTFTALVQRLIAMVKAISNAAAVTIPAGETTWGAVFIANGLQLILAVLLIVLGLNIVFHSFKAYKNAEHNSEAKV
;
A
#
# COMPACT_ATOMS: atom_id res chain seq x y z
N GLY A 1 -13.72 -11.81 -0.46
CA GLY A 1 -13.12 -10.66 0.21
C GLY A 1 -11.66 -10.84 0.59
N VAL A 2 -11.26 -11.97 1.18
CA VAL A 2 -9.87 -12.22 1.62
C VAL A 2 -8.93 -12.47 0.43
N GLN A 3 -9.41 -13.15 -0.60
CA GLN A 3 -8.63 -13.44 -1.81
C GLN A 3 -8.26 -12.19 -2.62
N THR A 4 -9.13 -11.18 -2.63
CA THR A 4 -8.85 -9.91 -3.33
C THR A 4 -7.88 -8.99 -2.58
N CYS A 5 -7.66 -9.19 -1.28
CA CYS A 5 -6.74 -8.37 -0.50
C CYS A 5 -5.30 -8.88 -0.50
N ALA A 6 -5.08 -10.20 -0.58
CA ALA A 6 -3.72 -10.77 -0.52
C ALA A 6 -2.96 -10.61 -1.85
N LEU A 7 -3.62 -10.82 -2.99
CA LEU A 7 -3.00 -10.75 -4.32
C LEU A 7 -2.46 -9.37 -4.72
N PRO A 8 -3.19 -8.24 -4.55
CA PRO A 8 -2.69 -6.94 -5.01
C PRO A 8 -1.54 -6.40 -4.16
N ILE A 9 -1.48 -6.75 -2.88
CA ILE A 9 -0.47 -6.21 -1.95
C ILE A 9 0.85 -6.93 -2.12
N CYS A 10 0.83 -8.24 -2.31
CA CYS A 10 2.05 -9.03 -2.49
C CYS A 10 2.53 -9.07 -3.94
N ALA A 11 1.65 -8.93 -4.94
CA ALA A 11 2.03 -9.04 -6.35
C ALA A 11 2.68 -7.77 -6.90
N VAL A 12 2.10 -6.59 -6.63
CA VAL A 12 2.65 -5.29 -7.08
C VAL A 12 2.40 -4.25 -6.01
N SER A 13 3.42 -3.93 -5.24
CA SER A 13 3.36 -2.98 -4.15
C SER A 13 4.17 -1.72 -4.45
N GLY A 14 3.47 -0.57 -4.48
CA GLY A 14 4.12 0.74 -4.55
C GLY A 14 4.82 1.13 -3.24
N PHE A 15 4.37 0.56 -2.11
CA PHE A 15 4.95 0.82 -0.80
C PHE A 15 6.44 0.46 -0.73
N HIS A 16 6.85 -0.66 -1.35
CA HIS A 16 8.25 -1.05 -1.39
C HIS A 16 9.16 -0.03 -2.09
N SER A 17 8.64 0.75 -3.02
CA SER A 17 9.41 1.83 -3.64
C SER A 17 9.72 2.96 -2.65
N LEU A 18 8.78 3.28 -1.76
CA LEU A 18 8.99 4.25 -0.69
C LEU A 18 9.98 3.73 0.36
N VAL A 19 9.88 2.45 0.74
CA VAL A 19 10.85 1.80 1.64
C VAL A 19 12.23 1.78 1.00
N SER A 20 12.31 1.43 -0.27
CA SER A 20 13.56 1.40 -1.03
C SER A 20 14.25 2.77 -1.07
N SER A 21 13.53 3.83 -1.47
CA SER A 21 14.09 5.17 -1.58
C SER A 21 14.33 5.85 -0.23
N GLY A 22 13.41 5.67 0.73
CA GLY A 22 13.43 6.36 2.01
C GLY A 22 14.32 5.71 3.07
N THR A 23 14.46 4.39 3.07
CA THR A 23 15.12 3.64 4.15
C THR A 23 16.22 2.73 3.63
N SER A 24 15.91 1.78 2.73
CA SER A 24 16.86 0.74 2.31
C SER A 24 18.06 1.30 1.58
N SER A 25 17.89 2.30 0.71
CA SER A 25 18.99 2.96 0.00
C SER A 25 20.01 3.63 0.92
N LYS A 26 19.57 4.00 2.12
CA LYS A 26 20.44 4.65 3.14
C LYS A 26 21.13 3.64 4.06
N THR A 27 20.68 2.39 4.08
CA THR A 27 21.20 1.33 4.97
C THR A 27 22.09 0.33 4.25
N VAL A 28 21.95 0.19 2.93
CA VAL A 28 22.82 -0.68 2.12
C VAL A 28 24.19 -0.03 1.97
N THR A 29 25.22 -0.69 2.50
CA THR A 29 26.59 -0.19 2.49
C THR A 29 27.41 -0.62 1.27
N ASN A 30 26.99 -1.70 0.59
CA ASN A 30 27.71 -2.27 -0.56
C ASN A 30 26.75 -2.42 -1.76
N GLU A 31 27.13 -1.89 -2.91
CA GLU A 31 26.35 -2.00 -4.15
C GLU A 31 26.07 -3.44 -4.59
N LYS A 32 26.97 -4.38 -4.29
CA LYS A 32 26.79 -5.81 -4.62
C LYS A 32 25.63 -6.45 -3.86
N ASP A 33 25.23 -5.88 -2.73
CA ASP A 33 24.12 -6.40 -1.94
C ASP A 33 22.77 -5.84 -2.40
N MET A 34 22.76 -4.81 -3.26
CA MET A 34 21.51 -4.21 -3.78
C MET A 34 20.63 -5.24 -4.49
N LEU A 35 21.24 -6.17 -5.27
CA LEU A 35 20.51 -7.23 -5.96
C LEU A 35 19.87 -8.21 -4.98
N LYS A 36 20.60 -8.58 -3.91
CA LYS A 36 20.09 -9.50 -2.89
C LYS A 36 18.97 -8.86 -2.07
N VAL A 37 19.19 -7.62 -1.63
CA VAL A 37 18.20 -6.86 -0.82
C VAL A 37 16.96 -6.50 -1.62
N GLY A 38 17.09 -6.05 -2.86
CA GLY A 38 15.96 -5.70 -3.71
C GLY A 38 15.30 -6.92 -4.34
N TYR A 39 15.94 -7.53 -5.32
CA TYR A 39 15.36 -8.63 -6.09
C TYR A 39 15.20 -9.91 -5.25
N GLY A 40 16.19 -10.27 -4.44
CA GLY A 40 16.13 -11.47 -3.60
C GLY A 40 14.99 -11.42 -2.59
N ALA A 41 14.79 -10.28 -1.92
CA ALA A 41 13.66 -10.08 -1.02
C ALA A 41 12.32 -10.16 -1.75
N MET A 42 12.21 -9.57 -2.95
CA MET A 42 10.99 -9.64 -3.77
C MET A 42 10.63 -11.08 -4.17
N VAL A 43 11.61 -11.93 -4.49
CA VAL A 43 11.38 -13.35 -4.81
C VAL A 43 10.86 -14.10 -3.58
N LEU A 44 11.43 -13.86 -2.40
CA LEU A 44 10.95 -14.46 -1.14
C LEU A 44 9.53 -13.99 -0.79
N GLU A 45 9.23 -12.73 -1.00
CA GLU A 45 7.89 -12.18 -0.80
C GLU A 45 6.88 -12.81 -1.77
N SER A 46 7.26 -13.01 -3.02
CA SER A 46 6.41 -13.69 -4.02
C SER A 46 6.11 -15.13 -3.60
N LEU A 47 7.10 -15.85 -3.05
CA LEU A 47 6.90 -17.18 -2.48
C LEU A 47 5.94 -17.16 -1.30
N LEU A 48 6.09 -16.20 -0.39
CA LEU A 48 5.17 -16.01 0.73
C LEU A 48 3.74 -15.72 0.25
N ALA A 49 3.58 -14.95 -0.83
CA ALA A 49 2.28 -14.67 -1.42
C ALA A 49 1.60 -15.93 -1.97
N VAL A 50 2.37 -16.82 -2.62
CA VAL A 50 1.85 -18.13 -3.09
C VAL A 50 1.43 -19.00 -1.90
N ILE A 51 2.23 -19.06 -0.84
CA ILE A 51 1.87 -19.80 0.38
C ILE A 51 0.58 -19.23 0.99
N ALA A 52 0.47 -17.90 1.08
CA ALA A 52 -0.73 -17.24 1.61
C ALA A 52 -1.97 -17.56 0.78
N LEU A 53 -1.86 -17.64 -0.54
CA LEU A 53 -2.94 -18.02 -1.44
C LEU A 53 -3.35 -19.48 -1.22
N CYS A 54 -2.40 -20.39 -1.09
CA CYS A 54 -2.67 -21.81 -0.80
C CYS A 54 -3.37 -21.97 0.56
N VAL A 55 -2.90 -21.26 1.58
CA VAL A 55 -3.50 -21.27 2.92
C VAL A 55 -4.93 -20.73 2.89
N ALA A 56 -5.15 -19.62 2.20
CA ALA A 56 -6.49 -19.03 2.08
C ALA A 56 -7.46 -19.98 1.37
N GLY A 57 -6.99 -20.65 0.30
CA GLY A 57 -7.77 -21.65 -0.42
C GLY A 57 -8.07 -22.90 0.43
N ALA A 58 -7.08 -23.40 1.16
CA ALA A 58 -7.24 -24.57 2.03
C ALA A 58 -8.09 -24.29 3.28
N SER A 59 -8.15 -23.03 3.73
CA SER A 59 -8.94 -22.61 4.89
C SER A 59 -10.39 -22.23 4.56
N ALA A 60 -10.73 -22.12 3.28
CA ALA A 60 -12.10 -21.87 2.85
C ALA A 60 -12.98 -23.11 3.10
N ALA A 61 -14.24 -22.91 3.46
CA ALA A 61 -15.19 -24.00 3.58
C ALA A 61 -15.53 -24.60 2.21
N ALA A 62 -16.11 -25.80 2.20
CA ALA A 62 -16.47 -26.52 0.95
C ALA A 62 -17.48 -25.76 0.07
N ASP A 63 -18.26 -24.87 0.65
CA ASP A 63 -19.19 -23.95 0.00
C ASP A 63 -18.54 -22.67 -0.57
N GLY A 64 -17.22 -22.52 -0.40
CA GLY A 64 -16.46 -21.35 -0.84
C GLY A 64 -16.56 -20.15 0.10
N THR A 65 -17.17 -20.30 1.27
CA THR A 65 -17.20 -19.22 2.27
C THR A 65 -15.80 -18.99 2.86
N PRO A 66 -15.37 -17.73 3.04
CA PRO A 66 -14.07 -17.42 3.64
C PRO A 66 -14.00 -17.91 5.09
N ALA A 67 -12.82 -18.33 5.53
CA ALA A 67 -12.60 -18.68 6.94
C ALA A 67 -12.82 -17.47 7.85
N ASP A 68 -13.40 -17.72 9.02
CA ASP A 68 -13.66 -16.70 10.04
C ASP A 68 -12.35 -16.13 10.64
N GLY A 69 -12.32 -14.83 10.79
CA GLY A 69 -11.23 -14.10 11.43
C GLY A 69 -10.52 -13.09 10.53
N THR A 70 -9.54 -12.42 11.10
CA THR A 70 -8.69 -11.49 10.35
C THR A 70 -7.76 -12.26 9.39
N PRO A 71 -7.30 -11.65 8.27
CA PRO A 71 -6.37 -12.30 7.36
C PRO A 71 -5.12 -12.86 8.03
N PHE A 72 -4.60 -12.16 9.05
CA PHE A 72 -3.47 -12.61 9.84
C PHE A 72 -3.78 -13.88 10.67
N GLN A 73 -4.97 -13.95 11.24
CA GLN A 73 -5.41 -15.13 12.01
C GLN A 73 -5.65 -16.33 11.10
N VAL A 74 -6.25 -16.14 9.94
CA VAL A 74 -6.46 -17.18 8.93
C VAL A 74 -5.13 -17.74 8.46
N PHE A 75 -4.18 -16.87 8.11
CA PHE A 75 -2.85 -17.27 7.68
C PHE A 75 -2.10 -18.02 8.80
N SER A 76 -2.07 -17.48 10.01
CA SER A 76 -1.37 -18.10 11.15
C SER A 76 -1.92 -19.48 11.47
N ARG A 77 -3.26 -19.63 11.54
CA ARG A 77 -3.91 -20.92 11.78
C ARG A 77 -3.69 -21.93 10.66
N GLY A 78 -3.79 -21.47 9.41
CA GLY A 78 -3.61 -22.34 8.25
C GLY A 78 -2.19 -22.87 8.13
N VAL A 79 -1.17 -22.02 8.31
CA VAL A 79 0.23 -22.50 8.30
C VAL A 79 0.52 -23.39 9.52
N ALA A 80 -0.03 -23.07 10.71
CA ALA A 80 0.11 -23.92 11.88
C ALA A 80 -0.47 -25.32 11.64
N SER A 81 -1.59 -25.44 10.93
CA SER A 81 -2.17 -26.76 10.61
C SER A 81 -1.26 -27.62 9.74
N PHE A 82 -0.48 -27.01 8.82
CA PHE A 82 0.52 -27.74 8.05
C PHE A 82 1.67 -28.26 8.95
N PHE A 83 2.14 -27.46 9.88
CA PHE A 83 3.15 -27.90 10.85
C PHE A 83 2.66 -29.04 11.73
N VAL A 84 1.39 -29.03 12.14
CA VAL A 84 0.77 -30.16 12.86
C VAL A 84 0.77 -31.42 11.99
N GLY A 85 0.50 -31.29 10.69
CA GLY A 85 0.61 -32.40 9.73
C GLY A 85 2.02 -33.01 9.63
N PHE A 86 3.06 -32.25 9.95
CA PHE A 86 4.44 -32.72 10.07
C PHE A 86 4.80 -33.28 11.45
N GLY A 87 3.84 -33.33 12.39
CA GLY A 87 4.03 -33.91 13.71
C GLY A 87 4.41 -32.93 14.83
N LEU A 88 4.34 -31.60 14.58
CA LEU A 88 4.50 -30.62 15.65
C LEU A 88 3.24 -30.54 16.53
N ASP A 89 3.45 -30.23 17.81
CA ASP A 89 2.35 -29.96 18.72
C ASP A 89 1.53 -28.73 18.24
N GLN A 90 0.20 -28.84 18.31
CA GLN A 90 -0.71 -27.81 17.78
C GLN A 90 -0.57 -26.48 18.51
N HIS A 91 -0.40 -26.53 19.85
CA HIS A 91 -0.24 -25.31 20.65
C HIS A 91 1.06 -24.60 20.28
N PHE A 92 2.16 -25.35 20.23
CA PHE A 92 3.46 -24.82 19.83
C PHE A 92 3.42 -24.21 18.41
N ALA A 93 2.87 -24.92 17.43
CA ALA A 93 2.76 -24.44 16.04
C ALA A 93 1.94 -23.13 15.95
N SER A 94 0.83 -23.05 16.67
CA SER A 94 -0.04 -21.85 16.67
C SER A 94 0.64 -20.65 17.32
N VAL A 95 1.30 -20.83 18.46
CA VAL A 95 2.02 -19.76 19.15
C VAL A 95 3.20 -19.28 18.30
N PHE A 96 4.00 -20.21 17.76
CA PHE A 96 5.14 -19.90 16.90
C PHE A 96 4.72 -19.08 15.69
N MET A 97 3.67 -19.51 14.96
CA MET A 97 3.18 -18.79 13.79
C MET A 97 2.61 -17.40 14.14
N THR A 98 1.91 -17.29 15.25
CA THR A 98 1.40 -15.99 15.73
C THR A 98 2.54 -15.04 16.05
N MET A 99 3.62 -15.52 16.67
CA MET A 99 4.82 -14.72 16.93
C MET A 99 5.50 -14.27 15.63
N CYS A 100 5.65 -15.17 14.64
CA CYS A 100 6.23 -14.82 13.33
C CYS A 100 5.43 -13.73 12.61
N VAL A 101 4.10 -13.86 12.58
CA VAL A 101 3.21 -12.86 11.95
C VAL A 101 3.25 -11.53 12.71
N SER A 102 3.31 -11.57 14.04
CA SER A 102 3.44 -10.37 14.87
C SER A 102 4.77 -9.64 14.63
N ALA A 103 5.87 -10.38 14.52
CA ALA A 103 7.18 -9.81 14.21
C ALA A 103 7.21 -9.14 12.82
N LEU A 104 6.58 -9.77 11.81
CA LEU A 104 6.42 -9.20 10.47
C LEU A 104 5.60 -7.89 10.53
N ALA A 105 4.52 -7.86 11.30
CA ALA A 105 3.70 -6.67 11.46
C ALA A 105 4.46 -5.52 12.14
N LEU A 106 5.28 -5.83 13.16
CA LEU A 106 6.09 -4.83 13.88
C LEU A 106 7.16 -4.21 12.99
N THR A 107 7.87 -5.01 12.18
CA THR A 107 8.86 -4.48 11.22
C THR A 107 8.24 -3.58 10.17
N SER A 108 7.06 -3.94 9.68
CA SER A 108 6.29 -3.12 8.73
C SER A 108 5.84 -1.82 9.38
N LEU A 109 5.39 -1.85 10.64
CA LEU A 109 4.96 -0.66 11.38
C LEU A 109 6.10 0.35 11.56
N ASP A 110 7.32 -0.11 11.90
CA ASP A 110 8.49 0.77 12.01
C ASP A 110 8.80 1.47 10.68
N ALA A 111 8.79 0.73 9.57
CA ALA A 111 9.02 1.29 8.25
C ALA A 111 7.95 2.33 7.86
N VAL A 112 6.66 2.02 8.10
CA VAL A 112 5.54 2.94 7.83
C VAL A 112 5.64 4.21 8.68
N ALA A 113 5.96 4.08 9.97
CA ALA A 113 6.11 5.22 10.87
C ALA A 113 7.23 6.17 10.40
N ARG A 114 8.35 5.63 9.94
CA ARG A 114 9.46 6.42 9.38
C ARG A 114 9.08 7.14 8.09
N ILE A 115 8.45 6.43 7.15
CA ILE A 115 8.02 7.00 5.87
C ILE A 115 6.94 8.06 6.11
N GLY A 116 5.94 7.77 6.92
CA GLY A 116 4.87 8.71 7.27
C GLY A 116 5.42 9.99 7.90
N ARG A 117 6.35 9.86 8.85
CA ARG A 117 7.07 11.01 9.43
C ARG A 117 7.82 11.81 8.36
N MET A 118 8.59 11.14 7.49
CA MET A 118 9.37 11.82 6.45
C MET A 118 8.47 12.57 5.49
N SER A 119 7.42 11.93 4.98
CA SER A 119 6.44 12.56 4.08
C SER A 119 5.72 13.74 4.74
N PHE A 120 5.40 13.63 6.03
CA PHE A 120 4.81 14.71 6.79
C PHE A 120 5.79 15.89 6.94
N GLN A 121 7.05 15.61 7.26
CA GLN A 121 8.07 16.65 7.37
C GLN A 121 8.34 17.34 6.03
N GLU A 122 8.40 16.59 4.92
CA GLU A 122 8.59 17.13 3.57
C GLU A 122 7.45 18.08 3.17
N LEU A 123 6.21 17.79 3.59
CA LEU A 123 5.06 18.64 3.29
C LEU A 123 5.19 20.05 3.89
N PHE A 124 5.83 20.18 5.05
CA PHE A 124 6.00 21.44 5.77
C PHE A 124 7.42 22.00 5.74
N SER A 125 8.37 21.25 5.13
CA SER A 125 9.76 21.70 5.00
C SER A 125 9.86 22.86 4.01
N VAL A 126 10.82 23.76 4.28
CA VAL A 126 11.18 24.89 3.42
C VAL A 126 12.70 24.83 3.24
N ASP A 127 13.20 25.31 2.11
CA ASP A 127 14.64 25.30 1.80
C ASP A 127 15.51 25.95 2.87
N ASP A 128 14.98 26.98 3.53
CA ASP A 128 15.65 27.66 4.65
C ASP A 128 14.88 27.42 5.97
N MET A 129 15.19 26.31 6.62
CA MET A 129 14.59 25.95 7.91
C MET A 129 15.12 26.78 9.08
N GLU A 130 16.26 27.47 8.95
CA GLU A 130 16.80 28.32 10.03
C GLU A 130 15.94 29.57 10.24
N HIS A 131 15.42 30.13 9.16
CA HIS A 131 14.55 31.31 9.19
C HIS A 131 13.04 30.97 9.14
N ALA A 132 12.69 29.68 9.16
CA ALA A 132 11.30 29.25 9.13
C ALA A 132 10.54 29.66 10.40
N GLU A 133 9.24 29.93 10.24
CA GLU A 133 8.33 30.23 11.33
C GLU A 133 8.30 29.12 12.40
N GLY A 134 8.16 29.48 13.66
CA GLY A 134 8.26 28.56 14.81
C GLY A 134 7.31 27.36 14.74
N TRP A 135 6.11 27.53 14.17
CA TRP A 135 5.15 26.43 13.99
C TRP A 135 5.65 25.39 12.96
N ARG A 136 6.36 25.80 11.92
CA ARG A 136 6.96 24.88 10.93
C ARG A 136 8.10 24.10 11.55
N LYS A 137 8.94 24.75 12.36
CA LYS A 137 9.99 24.07 13.15
C LYS A 137 9.40 23.01 14.08
N LEU A 138 8.26 23.31 14.70
CA LEU A 138 7.56 22.33 15.54
C LEU A 138 7.04 21.14 14.73
N LEU A 139 6.38 21.38 13.59
CA LEU A 139 5.85 20.33 12.72
C LEU A 139 6.96 19.46 12.11
N CYS A 140 8.11 20.05 11.78
CA CYS A 140 9.26 19.33 11.25
C CYS A 140 10.11 18.65 12.35
N ASN A 141 9.79 18.87 13.65
CA ASN A 141 10.47 18.18 14.74
C ASN A 141 10.20 16.66 14.67
N VAL A 142 11.29 15.87 14.78
CA VAL A 142 11.24 14.40 14.64
C VAL A 142 10.25 13.76 15.60
N TYR A 143 10.25 14.17 16.85
CA TYR A 143 9.39 13.60 17.89
C TYR A 143 7.92 13.99 17.67
N PHE A 144 7.68 15.26 17.39
CA PHE A 144 6.32 15.78 17.18
C PHE A 144 5.68 15.17 15.93
N SER A 145 6.40 15.14 14.80
CA SER A 145 5.89 14.55 13.54
C SER A 145 5.67 13.05 13.66
N THR A 146 6.52 12.31 14.40
CA THR A 146 6.30 10.89 14.69
C THR A 146 5.04 10.68 15.53
N PHE A 147 4.89 11.44 16.62
CA PHE A 147 3.72 11.36 17.48
C PHE A 147 2.43 11.63 16.69
N LEU A 148 2.43 12.69 15.88
CA LEU A 148 1.27 13.05 15.07
C LEU A 148 0.92 11.97 14.03
N THR A 149 1.92 11.42 13.34
CA THR A 149 1.73 10.33 12.37
C THR A 149 1.12 9.08 13.04
N LEU A 150 1.64 8.70 14.20
CA LEU A 150 1.12 7.55 14.97
C LEU A 150 -0.28 7.82 15.53
N ALA A 151 -0.55 9.04 15.99
CA ALA A 151 -1.88 9.44 16.45
C ALA A 151 -2.92 9.35 15.33
N PHE A 152 -2.60 9.84 14.12
CA PHE A 152 -3.45 9.68 12.94
C PHE A 152 -3.66 8.20 12.59
N GLY A 153 -2.61 7.40 12.59
CA GLY A 153 -2.71 5.96 12.37
C GLY A 153 -3.65 5.30 13.39
N PHE A 154 -3.52 5.63 14.66
CA PHE A 154 -4.39 5.12 15.71
C PHE A 154 -5.85 5.56 15.53
N LEU A 155 -6.11 6.80 15.16
CA LEU A 155 -7.47 7.28 14.87
C LEU A 155 -8.09 6.52 13.69
N LEU A 156 -7.32 6.25 12.64
CA LEU A 156 -7.79 5.45 11.49
C LEU A 156 -8.16 4.01 11.89
N THR A 157 -7.50 3.42 12.89
CA THR A 157 -7.89 2.07 13.36
C THR A 157 -9.28 2.05 14.01
N LYS A 158 -9.75 3.18 14.57
CA LYS A 158 -11.10 3.30 15.14
C LYS A 158 -12.22 3.30 14.10
N ILE A 159 -11.93 3.67 12.87
CA ILE A 159 -12.87 3.62 11.73
C ILE A 159 -13.09 2.16 11.26
N GLY A 160 -12.21 1.26 11.66
CA GLY A 160 -12.20 -0.13 11.24
C GLY A 160 -11.35 -0.35 9.97
N TYR A 161 -10.32 -1.15 10.10
CA TYR A 161 -9.35 -1.40 9.01
C TYR A 161 -10.00 -1.99 7.75
N ALA A 162 -11.03 -2.82 7.90
CA ALA A 162 -11.72 -3.46 6.78
C ALA A 162 -12.36 -2.45 5.81
N ASN A 163 -12.78 -1.28 6.32
CA ASN A 163 -13.36 -0.22 5.50
C ASN A 163 -12.29 0.54 4.69
N ILE A 164 -11.11 0.74 5.28
CA ILE A 164 -10.02 1.53 4.67
C ILE A 164 -9.19 0.66 3.73
N TRP A 165 -9.09 -0.64 3.99
CA TRP A 165 -8.21 -1.57 3.29
C TRP A 165 -8.35 -1.58 1.76
N PRO A 166 -9.56 -1.58 1.17
CA PRO A 166 -9.70 -1.56 -0.30
C PRO A 166 -9.20 -0.26 -0.93
N LEU A 167 -9.38 0.87 -0.24
CA LEU A 167 -8.85 2.16 -0.70
C LEU A 167 -7.32 2.19 -0.61
N PHE A 168 -6.76 1.68 0.49
CA PHE A 168 -5.32 1.52 0.66
C PHE A 168 -4.72 0.64 -0.43
N GLY A 169 -5.34 -0.49 -0.77
CA GLY A 169 -4.90 -1.35 -1.87
C GLY A 169 -4.84 -0.63 -3.21
N SER A 170 -5.88 0.15 -3.54
CA SER A 170 -5.92 0.94 -4.77
C SER A 170 -4.87 2.06 -4.79
N ALA A 171 -4.65 2.74 -3.66
CA ALA A 171 -3.62 3.77 -3.52
C ALA A 171 -2.21 3.17 -3.69
N ASN A 172 -1.97 2.00 -3.11
CA ASN A 172 -0.71 1.28 -3.24
C ASN A 172 -0.42 0.84 -4.68
N GLN A 173 -1.44 0.35 -5.40
CA GLN A 173 -1.33 0.03 -6.83
C GLN A 173 -1.05 1.28 -7.68
N LEU A 174 -1.73 2.39 -7.40
CA LEU A 174 -1.48 3.66 -8.08
C LEU A 174 -0.03 4.10 -7.88
N LEU A 175 0.48 4.03 -6.66
CA LEU A 175 1.86 4.37 -6.35
C LEU A 175 2.84 3.49 -7.16
N SER A 176 2.60 2.20 -7.31
CA SER A 176 3.44 1.32 -8.13
C SER A 176 3.42 1.71 -9.62
N ALA A 177 2.26 2.07 -10.15
CA ALA A 177 2.15 2.58 -11.52
C ALA A 177 2.92 3.89 -11.72
N LEU A 178 2.88 4.79 -10.73
CA LEU A 178 3.64 6.06 -10.77
C LEU A 178 5.16 5.82 -10.72
N VAL A 179 5.61 4.85 -9.94
CA VAL A 179 7.03 4.46 -9.89
C VAL A 179 7.48 3.88 -11.22
N LEU A 180 6.68 3.02 -11.85
CA LEU A 180 6.98 2.51 -13.19
C LEU A 180 7.05 3.64 -14.24
N ALA A 181 6.15 4.62 -14.14
CA ALA A 181 6.19 5.80 -15.01
C ALA A 181 7.48 6.61 -14.80
N THR A 182 7.87 6.84 -13.56
CA THR A 182 9.13 7.54 -13.22
C THR A 182 10.34 6.77 -13.72
N LEU A 183 10.37 5.45 -13.59
CA LEU A 183 11.44 4.59 -14.11
C LEU A 183 11.50 4.62 -15.64
N CYS A 184 10.36 4.68 -16.35
CA CYS A 184 10.33 4.86 -17.80
C CYS A 184 11.02 6.16 -18.24
N VAL A 185 10.72 7.26 -17.54
CA VAL A 185 11.34 8.56 -17.81
C VAL A 185 12.84 8.52 -17.49
N PHE A 186 13.21 7.97 -16.34
CA PHE A 186 14.60 7.86 -15.91
C PHE A 186 15.45 7.05 -16.89
N LEU A 187 14.96 5.90 -17.35
CA LEU A 187 15.69 5.09 -18.34
C LEU A 187 15.82 5.80 -19.67
N LYS A 188 14.81 6.55 -20.08
CA LYS A 188 14.90 7.35 -21.32
C LYS A 188 15.94 8.46 -21.20
N VAL A 189 15.95 9.19 -20.08
CA VAL A 189 16.93 10.28 -19.84
C VAL A 189 18.35 9.74 -19.75
N THR A 190 18.55 8.53 -19.20
CA THR A 190 19.86 7.87 -19.09
C THR A 190 20.29 7.13 -20.37
N GLY A 191 19.49 7.18 -21.44
CA GLY A 191 19.80 6.52 -22.72
C GLY A 191 19.65 5.00 -22.71
N ARG A 192 19.00 4.43 -21.68
CA ARG A 192 18.76 2.98 -21.57
C ARG A 192 17.43 2.59 -22.19
N SER A 193 17.31 1.33 -22.65
CA SER A 193 16.07 0.80 -23.21
C SER A 193 15.00 0.66 -22.11
N ASN A 194 13.83 1.25 -22.34
CA ASN A 194 12.68 1.20 -21.43
C ASN A 194 11.53 0.33 -21.94
N LYS A 195 11.72 -0.39 -23.07
CA LYS A 195 10.66 -1.17 -23.72
C LYS A 195 10.03 -2.22 -22.82
N MET A 196 10.80 -2.81 -21.89
CA MET A 196 10.31 -3.83 -20.97
C MET A 196 9.39 -3.28 -19.86
N ILE A 197 9.50 -2.00 -19.52
CA ILE A 197 8.71 -1.40 -18.44
C ILE A 197 7.33 -0.92 -18.95
N PHE A 198 7.22 -0.65 -20.26
CA PHE A 198 5.99 -0.12 -20.85
C PHE A 198 4.76 -1.05 -20.70
N PRO A 199 4.83 -2.36 -21.03
CA PRO A 199 3.70 -3.25 -20.87
C PRO A 199 3.18 -3.34 -19.44
N PRO A 200 4.00 -3.60 -18.40
CA PRO A 200 3.53 -3.62 -17.01
C PRO A 200 2.99 -2.25 -16.55
N LEU A 201 3.55 -1.14 -17.01
CA LEU A 201 3.03 0.20 -16.70
C LEU A 201 1.60 0.38 -17.21
N VAL A 202 1.35 0.06 -18.49
CA VAL A 202 0.01 0.21 -19.08
C VAL A 202 -1.00 -0.69 -18.37
N ILE A 203 -0.64 -1.96 -18.14
CA ILE A 203 -1.50 -2.92 -17.42
C ILE A 203 -1.82 -2.38 -16.02
N MET A 204 -0.83 -1.91 -15.27
CA MET A 204 -1.04 -1.39 -13.93
C MET A 204 -1.91 -0.15 -13.89
N LEU A 205 -1.72 0.78 -14.83
CA LEU A 205 -2.60 1.95 -14.95
C LEU A 205 -4.04 1.55 -15.23
N CYS A 206 -4.28 0.67 -16.20
CA CYS A 206 -5.64 0.19 -16.53
C CYS A 206 -6.31 -0.49 -15.32
N VAL A 207 -5.59 -1.42 -14.65
CA VAL A 207 -6.11 -2.13 -13.48
C VAL A 207 -6.42 -1.17 -12.35
N THR A 208 -5.50 -0.25 -12.04
CA THR A 208 -5.64 0.69 -10.93
C THR A 208 -6.79 1.66 -11.14
N PHE A 209 -6.88 2.29 -12.32
CA PHE A 209 -7.98 3.21 -12.61
C PHE A 209 -9.33 2.50 -12.64
N THR A 210 -9.39 1.29 -13.19
CA THR A 210 -10.62 0.47 -13.14
C THR A 210 -11.03 0.16 -11.71
N ALA A 211 -10.09 -0.24 -10.86
CA ALA A 211 -10.35 -0.53 -9.45
C ALA A 211 -10.83 0.73 -8.68
N LEU A 212 -10.21 1.88 -8.92
CA LEU A 212 -10.62 3.15 -8.29
C LEU A 212 -12.03 3.58 -8.73
N VAL A 213 -12.36 3.44 -10.02
CA VAL A 213 -13.70 3.77 -10.54
C VAL A 213 -14.75 2.80 -9.98
N GLN A 214 -14.48 1.50 -9.96
CA GLN A 214 -15.38 0.53 -9.34
C GLN A 214 -15.61 0.82 -7.86
N ARG A 215 -14.54 1.22 -7.14
CA ARG A 215 -14.64 1.59 -5.73
C ARG A 215 -15.49 2.85 -5.53
N LEU A 216 -15.29 3.86 -6.38
CA LEU A 216 -16.11 5.08 -6.38
C LEU A 216 -17.60 4.76 -6.56
N ILE A 217 -17.94 3.93 -7.56
CA ILE A 217 -19.32 3.50 -7.81
C ILE A 217 -19.89 2.76 -6.60
N ALA A 218 -19.12 1.86 -5.99
CA ALA A 218 -19.54 1.12 -4.80
C ALA A 218 -19.82 2.04 -3.61
N MET A 219 -18.98 3.05 -3.38
CA MET A 219 -19.17 4.04 -2.30
C MET A 219 -20.40 4.90 -2.54
N VAL A 220 -20.61 5.38 -3.77
CA VAL A 220 -21.80 6.16 -4.12
C VAL A 220 -23.06 5.33 -3.91
N LYS A 221 -23.08 4.07 -4.34
CA LYS A 221 -24.20 3.14 -4.08
C LYS A 221 -24.42 2.90 -2.58
N ALA A 222 -23.36 2.72 -1.80
CA ALA A 222 -23.47 2.53 -0.36
C ALA A 222 -24.08 3.75 0.33
N ILE A 223 -23.69 4.96 -0.07
CA ILE A 223 -24.24 6.21 0.46
C ILE A 223 -25.69 6.37 0.04
N SER A 224 -26.04 6.13 -1.22
CA SER A 224 -27.42 6.24 -1.71
C SER A 224 -28.36 5.23 -1.05
N ASN A 225 -27.90 3.98 -0.85
CA ASN A 225 -28.68 2.97 -0.17
C ASN A 225 -28.86 3.27 1.32
N ALA A 226 -27.80 3.76 1.99
CA ALA A 226 -27.91 4.22 3.37
C ALA A 226 -28.89 5.39 3.54
N ALA A 227 -29.03 6.25 2.54
CA ALA A 227 -30.01 7.34 2.54
C ALA A 227 -31.45 6.86 2.34
N ALA A 228 -31.64 5.68 1.75
CA ALA A 228 -32.97 5.12 1.48
C ALA A 228 -33.49 4.17 2.57
N VAL A 229 -32.63 3.69 3.47
CA VAL A 229 -33.01 2.70 4.52
C VAL A 229 -33.15 3.40 5.87
N THR A 230 -34.31 3.27 6.49
CA THR A 230 -34.54 3.64 7.89
C THR A 230 -33.83 2.61 8.78
N ILE A 231 -32.69 2.97 9.40
CA ILE A 231 -31.92 2.07 10.25
C ILE A 231 -32.66 1.90 11.59
N PRO A 232 -32.91 0.66 12.05
CA PRO A 232 -33.47 0.42 13.39
C PRO A 232 -32.57 0.99 14.47
N ALA A 233 -33.17 1.56 15.52
CA ALA A 233 -32.44 2.13 16.64
C ALA A 233 -31.56 1.07 17.33
N GLY A 234 -30.25 1.17 17.19
CA GLY A 234 -29.26 0.27 17.81
C GLY A 234 -28.11 -0.16 16.94
N GLU A 235 -28.18 -0.04 15.61
CA GLU A 235 -27.09 -0.35 14.68
C GLU A 235 -26.55 0.91 14.02
N THR A 236 -25.22 0.96 13.84
CA THR A 236 -24.40 2.01 13.23
C THR A 236 -25.13 3.28 12.82
N THR A 237 -24.97 4.33 13.59
CA THR A 237 -25.56 5.67 13.31
C THR A 237 -25.27 6.12 11.88
N TRP A 238 -26.26 6.71 11.22
CA TRP A 238 -26.17 7.36 9.90
C TRP A 238 -24.87 8.17 9.74
N GLY A 239 -24.45 8.85 10.80
CA GLY A 239 -23.23 9.61 10.83
C GLY A 239 -21.97 8.77 10.62
N ALA A 240 -21.90 7.58 11.19
CA ALA A 240 -20.72 6.71 11.04
C ALA A 240 -20.57 6.18 9.61
N VAL A 241 -21.68 5.77 8.97
CA VAL A 241 -21.70 5.31 7.56
C VAL A 241 -21.37 6.48 6.62
N PHE A 242 -21.94 7.66 6.87
CA PHE A 242 -21.69 8.84 6.05
C PHE A 242 -20.26 9.36 6.18
N ILE A 243 -19.72 9.39 7.40
CA ILE A 243 -18.34 9.83 7.64
C ILE A 243 -17.34 8.82 7.04
N ALA A 244 -17.55 7.53 7.28
CA ALA A 244 -16.62 6.50 6.76
C ALA A 244 -16.61 6.43 5.24
N ASN A 245 -17.77 6.35 4.60
CA ASN A 245 -17.87 6.28 3.14
C ASN A 245 -17.61 7.64 2.47
N GLY A 246 -18.03 8.75 3.07
CA GLY A 246 -17.77 10.08 2.52
C GLY A 246 -16.30 10.46 2.52
N LEU A 247 -15.56 10.17 3.60
CA LEU A 247 -14.11 10.37 3.65
C LEU A 247 -13.39 9.51 2.60
N GLN A 248 -13.78 8.25 2.47
CA GLN A 248 -13.23 7.35 1.45
C GLN A 248 -13.54 7.83 0.02
N LEU A 249 -14.73 8.38 -0.22
CA LEU A 249 -15.12 8.95 -1.51
C LEU A 249 -14.21 10.13 -1.88
N ILE A 250 -14.02 11.06 -0.95
CA ILE A 250 -13.13 12.22 -1.15
C ILE A 250 -11.70 11.74 -1.47
N LEU A 251 -11.18 10.81 -0.68
CA LEU A 251 -9.84 10.27 -0.89
C LEU A 251 -9.72 9.54 -2.24
N ALA A 252 -10.73 8.77 -2.65
CA ALA A 252 -10.74 8.10 -3.95
C ALA A 252 -10.72 9.08 -5.13
N VAL A 253 -11.51 10.16 -5.05
CA VAL A 253 -11.51 11.23 -6.05
C VAL A 253 -10.16 11.93 -6.11
N LEU A 254 -9.59 12.28 -4.96
CA LEU A 254 -8.26 12.89 -4.88
C LEU A 254 -7.18 11.98 -5.49
N LEU A 255 -7.23 10.68 -5.24
CA LEU A 255 -6.30 9.70 -5.81
C LEU A 255 -6.43 9.62 -7.34
N ILE A 256 -7.65 9.65 -7.88
CA ILE A 256 -7.87 9.66 -9.33
C ILE A 256 -7.30 10.94 -9.94
N VAL A 257 -7.61 12.10 -9.39
CA VAL A 257 -7.12 13.40 -9.89
C VAL A 257 -5.59 13.46 -9.83
N LEU A 258 -5.00 13.06 -8.69
CA LEU A 258 -3.56 13.01 -8.51
C LEU A 258 -2.91 12.05 -9.50
N GLY A 259 -3.47 10.85 -9.65
CA GLY A 259 -2.98 9.84 -10.58
C GLY A 259 -2.98 10.33 -12.03
N LEU A 260 -4.08 10.93 -12.49
CA LEU A 260 -4.18 11.52 -13.83
C LEU A 260 -3.16 12.65 -14.03
N ASN A 261 -3.02 13.54 -13.05
CA ASN A 261 -2.06 14.63 -13.09
C ASN A 261 -0.62 14.12 -13.25
N ILE A 262 -0.21 13.16 -12.43
CA ILE A 262 1.15 12.60 -12.47
C ILE A 262 1.38 11.83 -13.77
N VAL A 263 0.41 11.04 -14.25
CA VAL A 263 0.50 10.35 -15.55
C VAL A 263 0.70 11.36 -16.68
N PHE A 264 -0.06 12.45 -16.68
CA PHE A 264 0.08 13.51 -17.67
C PHE A 264 1.47 14.18 -17.63
N HIS A 265 1.94 14.52 -16.44
CA HIS A 265 3.28 15.11 -16.27
C HIS A 265 4.40 14.14 -16.64
N SER A 266 4.28 12.86 -16.28
CA SER A 266 5.26 11.82 -16.67
C SER A 266 5.31 11.64 -18.18
N PHE A 267 4.14 11.64 -18.85
CA PHE A 267 4.08 11.54 -20.31
C PHE A 267 4.71 12.77 -20.99
N LYS A 268 4.45 13.97 -20.47
CA LYS A 268 5.07 15.21 -20.96
C LYS A 268 6.59 15.18 -20.76
N ALA A 269 7.07 14.74 -19.59
CA ALA A 269 8.50 14.61 -19.31
C ALA A 269 9.16 13.56 -20.22
N TYR A 270 8.48 12.45 -20.48
CA TYR A 270 8.95 11.42 -21.40
C TYR A 270 9.12 11.96 -22.82
N LYS A 271 8.12 12.70 -23.33
CA LYS A 271 8.17 13.32 -24.68
C LYS A 271 9.27 14.38 -24.79
N ASN A 272 9.47 15.20 -23.75
CA ASN A 272 10.54 16.18 -23.71
C ASN A 272 11.95 15.52 -23.69
N ALA A 273 12.09 14.40 -22.96
CA ALA A 273 13.33 13.63 -22.94
C ALA A 273 13.64 13.00 -24.32
N GLU A 274 12.62 12.61 -25.06
CA GLU A 274 12.75 12.11 -26.44
C GLU A 274 13.27 13.20 -27.37
N HIS A 275 12.65 14.36 -27.36
CA HIS A 275 13.06 15.50 -28.19
C HIS A 275 14.50 15.96 -27.89
N ASN A 276 14.90 15.99 -26.62
CA ASN A 276 16.27 16.34 -26.22
C ASN A 276 17.32 15.27 -26.59
N SER A 277 16.92 14.01 -26.72
CA SER A 277 17.83 12.94 -27.18
C SER A 277 18.04 12.97 -28.70
N GLU A 278 17.02 13.33 -29.46
CA GLU A 278 17.11 13.53 -30.93
C GLU A 278 17.90 14.78 -31.30
N ALA A 279 17.84 15.84 -30.49
CA ALA A 279 18.60 17.06 -30.70
C ALA A 279 20.12 16.93 -30.40
N LYS A 280 20.55 15.79 -29.80
CA LYS A 280 21.96 15.49 -29.51
C LYS A 280 22.61 14.54 -30.52
N VAL A 281 21.88 14.03 -31.49
CA VAL A 281 22.35 13.24 -32.64
C VAL A 281 22.47 14.11 -33.84
#